data_6f5e80ae372f47dea9be98d9336d723a
#
_entry.id   6f5e80ae372f47dea9be98d9336d723a
#
_cell.length_a   1.000
_cell.length_b   1.000
_cell.length_c   1.000
_cell.angle_alpha   90.00
_cell.angle_beta   90.00
_cell.angle_gamma   90.00
#
_symmetry.space_group_name_H-M   'P 1'
#
loop_
_entity.id
_entity.type
_entity.pdbx_description
1 polymer ?
#
loop_
_entity_poly.entity_id
_entity_poly.type
_entity_poly.pdbx_seq_one_letter_code
_entity_poly.pdbx_strand_id
1 'polypeptide(L)'
;MFFCSLAFSEDFNLICEGERKVSSLSGKKFNVTNFESVLLKINNNAMEYIGVNSGRSYFFSNREYTAPKRPPHEDIKITEQYQYTPKAIKASQMIADTGDSEESSINLFSLDVNLLTGELNETEIIRNKKTNVKSMSNKFQALCKREDRSY
;
A
#
# COMPACT_ATOMS: atom_id res chain seq x y z
N MET A 1 -20.65 -31.27 21.34
CA MET A 1 -19.84 -31.45 20.13
C MET A 1 -19.22 -30.10 19.80
N PHE A 2 -17.96 -29.92 20.20
CA PHE A 2 -17.24 -28.66 19.89
C PHE A 2 -16.67 -28.78 18.50
N PHE A 3 -17.24 -28.06 17.55
CA PHE A 3 -16.57 -27.83 16.28
C PHE A 3 -15.41 -26.86 16.51
N CYS A 4 -14.22 -27.39 16.67
CA CYS A 4 -13.02 -26.61 16.50
C CYS A 4 -12.97 -26.23 15.02
N SER A 5 -13.48 -25.07 14.68
CA SER A 5 -13.19 -24.50 13.38
C SER A 5 -11.70 -24.18 13.39
N LEU A 6 -10.91 -25.09 12.86
CA LEU A 6 -9.55 -24.79 12.46
C LEU A 6 -9.67 -23.68 11.44
N ALA A 7 -9.40 -22.45 11.89
CA ALA A 7 -9.22 -21.33 10.98
C ALA A 7 -7.96 -21.66 10.18
N PHE A 8 -8.14 -22.27 9.01
CA PHE A 8 -7.07 -22.40 8.04
C PHE A 8 -6.72 -20.98 7.61
N SER A 9 -5.52 -20.51 8.01
CA SER A 9 -4.94 -19.34 7.40
C SER A 9 -4.66 -19.69 5.95
N GLU A 10 -5.55 -19.29 5.04
CA GLU A 10 -5.30 -19.44 3.62
C GLU A 10 -4.22 -18.46 3.21
N ASP A 11 -2.99 -18.95 3.02
CA ASP A 11 -1.95 -18.22 2.35
C ASP A 11 -2.18 -18.36 0.85
N PHE A 12 -2.33 -17.24 0.17
CA PHE A 12 -2.49 -17.24 -1.27
C PHE A 12 -1.85 -15.99 -1.90
N ASN A 13 -1.60 -16.06 -3.19
CA ASN A 13 -1.04 -14.97 -3.95
C ASN A 13 -2.05 -14.44 -4.97
N LEU A 14 -2.04 -13.12 -5.16
CA LEU A 14 -2.75 -12.46 -6.25
C LEU A 14 -1.74 -11.79 -7.18
N ILE A 15 -1.94 -11.96 -8.47
CA ILE A 15 -1.25 -11.16 -9.48
C ILE A 15 -2.22 -10.12 -10.00
N CYS A 16 -1.85 -8.85 -9.86
CA CYS A 16 -2.67 -7.71 -10.23
C CYS A 16 -1.99 -6.93 -11.36
N GLU A 17 -2.68 -6.75 -12.46
CA GLU A 17 -2.16 -6.04 -13.64
C GLU A 17 -3.08 -4.87 -13.98
N GLY A 18 -2.50 -3.72 -14.22
CA GLY A 18 -3.27 -2.52 -14.51
C GLY A 18 -2.44 -1.29 -14.78
N GLU A 19 -3.10 -0.14 -14.73
CA GLU A 19 -2.51 1.15 -15.02
C GLU A 19 -2.20 1.93 -13.74
N ARG A 20 -0.99 2.47 -13.70
CA ARG A 20 -0.55 3.42 -12.69
C ARG A 20 -0.46 4.82 -13.27
N LYS A 21 -1.14 5.76 -12.63
CA LYS A 21 -1.09 7.19 -12.97
C LYS A 21 -0.41 7.95 -11.87
N VAL A 22 0.71 8.59 -12.18
CA VAL A 22 1.45 9.43 -11.25
C VAL A 22 1.35 10.88 -11.69
N SER A 23 0.96 11.75 -10.77
CA SER A 23 0.85 13.20 -11.01
C SER A 23 1.69 13.95 -9.99
N SER A 24 2.51 14.86 -10.45
CA SER A 24 3.18 15.84 -9.59
C SER A 24 2.40 17.15 -9.61
N LEU A 25 2.17 17.72 -8.43
CA LEU A 25 1.41 18.95 -8.24
C LEU A 25 2.29 20.13 -7.85
N SER A 26 3.58 19.90 -7.62
CA SER A 26 4.55 20.94 -7.26
C SER A 26 5.45 21.30 -8.44
N GLY A 27 5.44 22.57 -8.86
CA GLY A 27 6.33 23.10 -9.89
C GLY A 27 5.97 22.68 -11.31
N LYS A 28 6.66 21.67 -11.86
CA LYS A 28 6.34 21.13 -13.18
C LYS A 28 5.28 20.04 -13.05
N LYS A 29 4.06 20.31 -13.53
CA LYS A 29 3.00 19.32 -13.62
C LYS A 29 3.41 18.28 -14.65
N PHE A 30 3.59 17.03 -14.22
CA PHE A 30 3.71 15.89 -15.13
C PHE A 30 2.66 14.84 -14.79
N ASN A 31 2.14 14.22 -15.83
CA ASN A 31 1.28 13.05 -15.72
C ASN A 31 1.96 11.91 -16.45
N VAL A 32 2.25 10.84 -15.74
CA VAL A 32 2.83 9.62 -16.31
C VAL A 32 1.86 8.48 -16.09
N THR A 33 1.57 7.73 -17.18
CA THR A 33 0.74 6.52 -17.12
C THR A 33 1.60 5.33 -17.54
N ASN A 34 1.70 4.35 -16.66
CA ASN A 34 2.44 3.12 -16.92
C ASN A 34 1.55 1.90 -16.67
N PHE A 35 1.76 0.86 -17.47
CA PHE A 35 1.19 -0.44 -17.18
C PHE A 35 2.14 -1.20 -16.24
N GLU A 36 1.59 -1.72 -15.13
CA GLU A 36 2.38 -2.40 -14.11
C GLU A 36 1.72 -3.70 -13.64
N SER A 37 2.56 -4.60 -13.14
CA SER A 37 2.14 -5.83 -12.46
C SER A 37 2.60 -5.79 -11.01
N VAL A 38 1.71 -6.21 -10.12
CA VAL A 38 1.96 -6.30 -8.69
C VAL A 38 1.61 -7.69 -8.20
N LEU A 39 2.49 -8.28 -7.40
CA LEU A 39 2.26 -9.53 -6.69
C LEU A 39 1.89 -9.22 -5.24
N LEU A 40 0.74 -9.71 -4.81
CA LEU A 40 0.31 -9.64 -3.42
C LEU A 40 0.39 -11.02 -2.79
N LYS A 41 1.19 -11.16 -1.74
CA LYS A 41 1.25 -12.37 -0.91
C LYS A 41 0.41 -12.14 0.33
N ILE A 42 -0.65 -12.91 0.49
CA ILE A 42 -1.73 -12.63 1.43
C ILE A 42 -1.83 -13.74 2.46
N ASN A 43 -1.89 -13.36 3.73
CA ASN A 43 -2.37 -14.22 4.81
C ASN A 43 -3.33 -13.42 5.71
N ASN A 44 -3.88 -14.07 6.75
CA ASN A 44 -4.88 -13.42 7.61
C ASN A 44 -4.36 -12.21 8.39
N ASN A 45 -3.06 -12.12 8.63
CA ASN A 45 -2.46 -11.14 9.53
C ASN A 45 -1.58 -10.11 8.84
N ALA A 46 -1.15 -10.42 7.61
CA ALA A 46 -0.20 -9.57 6.92
C ALA A 46 -0.29 -9.75 5.40
N MET A 47 0.20 -8.78 4.68
CA MET A 47 0.31 -8.81 3.22
C MET A 47 1.67 -8.26 2.80
N GLU A 48 2.32 -8.94 1.88
CA GLU A 48 3.50 -8.43 1.19
C GLU A 48 3.11 -7.97 -0.21
N TYR A 49 3.49 -6.75 -0.55
CA TYR A 49 3.22 -6.13 -1.83
C TYR A 49 4.54 -6.02 -2.60
N ILE A 50 4.60 -6.61 -3.77
CA ILE A 50 5.81 -6.63 -4.60
C ILE A 50 5.47 -6.10 -5.99
N GLY A 51 6.04 -4.95 -6.34
CA GLY A 51 5.97 -4.42 -7.70
C GLY A 51 6.94 -5.19 -8.60
N VAL A 52 6.39 -5.96 -9.55
CA VAL A 52 7.20 -6.84 -10.40
C VAL A 52 8.15 -6.05 -11.30
N ASN A 53 7.70 -4.91 -11.82
CA ASN A 53 8.48 -4.09 -12.76
C ASN A 53 9.24 -2.95 -12.08
N SER A 54 8.80 -2.52 -10.91
CA SER A 54 9.35 -1.34 -10.22
C SER A 54 10.34 -1.66 -9.12
N GLY A 55 10.39 -2.91 -8.67
CA GLY A 55 11.18 -3.32 -7.51
C GLY A 55 10.67 -2.77 -6.17
N ARG A 56 9.49 -2.13 -6.15
CA ARG A 56 8.89 -1.66 -4.91
C ARG A 56 8.41 -2.83 -4.07
N SER A 57 8.69 -2.77 -2.77
CA SER A 57 8.25 -3.78 -1.82
C SER A 57 7.69 -3.10 -0.58
N TYR A 58 6.48 -3.51 -0.18
CA TYR A 58 5.82 -3.05 1.04
C TYR A 58 5.33 -4.25 1.83
N PHE A 59 5.33 -4.10 3.14
CA PHE A 59 4.77 -5.08 4.05
C PHE A 59 3.69 -4.40 4.89
N PHE A 60 2.49 -4.97 4.95
CA PHE A 60 1.36 -4.43 5.68
C PHE A 60 0.94 -5.39 6.79
N SER A 61 0.89 -4.87 8.00
CA SER A 61 0.34 -5.54 9.16
C SER A 61 -0.26 -4.46 10.08
N ASN A 62 -0.88 -4.87 11.18
CA ASN A 62 -1.39 -3.89 12.16
C ASN A 62 -0.29 -3.54 13.15
N ARG A 63 0.43 -2.45 12.89
CA ARG A 63 1.52 -1.99 13.75
C ARG A 63 1.73 -0.49 13.63
N GLU A 64 2.32 0.06 14.68
CA GLU A 64 2.77 1.44 14.73
C GLU A 64 4.18 1.48 15.32
N TYR A 65 5.09 2.18 14.67
CA TYR A 65 6.47 2.29 15.13
C TYR A 65 7.11 3.59 14.64
N THR A 66 8.18 3.97 15.31
CA THR A 66 9.00 5.13 14.94
C THR A 66 10.33 4.63 14.42
N ALA A 67 10.77 5.16 13.28
CA ALA A 67 12.05 4.84 12.67
C ALA A 67 12.92 6.10 12.59
N PRO A 68 14.24 6.01 12.89
CA PRO A 68 15.12 7.15 12.75
C PRO A 68 15.41 7.44 11.26
N LYS A 69 15.35 8.73 10.89
CA LYS A 69 15.98 9.20 9.66
C LYS A 69 17.43 9.60 9.96
N ARG A 70 18.30 9.55 8.95
CA ARG A 70 19.68 10.03 9.11
C ARG A 70 19.69 11.52 9.46
N PRO A 71 20.48 11.95 10.46
CA PRO A 71 20.67 13.37 10.74
C PRO A 71 21.07 14.16 9.48
N PRO A 72 20.56 15.40 9.25
CA PRO A 72 19.80 16.24 10.17
C PRO A 72 18.28 16.01 10.13
N HIS A 73 17.81 14.92 9.54
CA HIS A 73 16.38 14.65 9.39
C HIS A 73 15.75 14.16 10.70
N GLU A 74 14.50 14.51 10.89
CA GLU A 74 13.71 14.08 12.04
C GLU A 74 13.27 12.62 11.89
N ASP A 75 12.90 11.98 13.02
CA ASP A 75 12.33 10.64 12.98
C ASP A 75 11.01 10.60 12.23
N ILE A 76 10.68 9.45 11.70
CA ILE A 76 9.40 9.19 11.05
C ILE A 76 8.53 8.27 11.92
N LYS A 77 7.23 8.53 11.91
CA LYS A 77 6.23 7.66 12.50
C LYS A 77 5.52 6.90 11.39
N ILE A 78 5.46 5.59 11.53
CA ILE A 78 4.84 4.70 10.56
C ILE A 78 3.66 4.02 11.23
N THR A 79 2.47 4.14 10.62
CA THR A 79 1.25 3.47 11.05
C THR A 79 0.76 2.60 9.91
N GLU A 80 0.62 1.31 10.15
CA GLU A 80 0.15 0.34 9.17
C GLU A 80 -1.12 -0.31 9.67
N GLN A 81 -2.06 -0.51 8.73
CA GLN A 81 -3.30 -1.23 8.99
C GLN A 81 -3.52 -2.25 7.89
N TYR A 82 -4.00 -3.42 8.27
CA TYR A 82 -4.31 -4.50 7.36
C TYR A 82 -5.55 -5.25 7.85
N GLN A 83 -6.46 -5.51 6.91
CA GLN A 83 -7.66 -6.29 7.17
C GLN A 83 -7.92 -7.23 6.00
N TYR A 84 -8.07 -8.50 6.30
CA TYR A 84 -8.48 -9.53 5.37
C TYR A 84 -9.84 -10.09 5.75
N THR A 85 -10.74 -10.14 4.78
CA THR A 85 -12.01 -10.87 4.86
C THR A 85 -12.16 -11.70 3.59
N PRO A 86 -13.04 -12.71 3.54
CA PRO A 86 -13.27 -13.48 2.31
C PRO A 86 -13.75 -12.63 1.12
N LYS A 87 -14.23 -11.40 1.37
CA LYS A 87 -14.77 -10.52 0.34
C LYS A 87 -13.83 -9.40 -0.06
N ALA A 88 -12.91 -9.00 0.81
CA ALA A 88 -12.09 -7.82 0.57
C ALA A 88 -10.79 -7.82 1.36
N ILE A 89 -9.79 -7.15 0.79
CA ILE A 89 -8.56 -6.80 1.48
C ILE A 89 -8.48 -5.28 1.55
N LYS A 90 -8.16 -4.76 2.73
CA LYS A 90 -7.88 -3.34 2.96
C LYS A 90 -6.55 -3.20 3.64
N ALA A 91 -5.67 -2.39 3.06
CA ALA A 91 -4.36 -2.09 3.62
C ALA A 91 -4.08 -0.60 3.52
N SER A 92 -3.44 -0.07 4.53
CA SER A 92 -3.01 1.33 4.53
C SER A 92 -1.69 1.50 5.26
N GLN A 93 -0.94 2.52 4.85
CA GLN A 93 0.28 2.91 5.52
C GLN A 93 0.37 4.43 5.55
N MET A 94 0.61 4.99 6.71
CA MET A 94 0.93 6.40 6.87
C MET A 94 2.35 6.52 7.34
N ILE A 95 3.15 7.29 6.62
CA ILE A 95 4.51 7.65 7.01
C ILE A 95 4.53 9.17 7.22
N ALA A 96 4.73 9.60 8.45
CA ALA A 96 4.72 11.02 8.79
C ALA A 96 6.03 11.42 9.45
N ASP A 97 6.57 12.56 9.06
CA ASP A 97 7.64 13.20 9.82
C ASP A 97 7.12 13.60 11.20
N THR A 98 7.87 13.30 12.26
CA THR A 98 7.46 13.60 13.64
C THR A 98 7.57 15.07 13.97
N GLY A 99 8.42 15.80 13.25
CA GLY A 99 8.61 17.22 13.44
C GLY A 99 7.55 18.08 12.73
N ASP A 100 7.71 19.38 12.87
CA ASP A 100 6.78 20.38 12.38
C ASP A 100 7.53 21.49 11.62
N SER A 101 8.49 21.10 10.79
CA SER A 101 9.23 22.01 9.92
C SER A 101 8.46 22.28 8.61
N GLU A 102 8.88 23.29 7.86
CA GLU A 102 8.28 23.59 6.55
C GLU A 102 8.50 22.48 5.52
N GLU A 103 9.47 21.58 5.75
CA GLU A 103 9.78 20.45 4.88
C GLU A 103 9.14 19.14 5.35
N SER A 104 8.46 19.15 6.49
CA SER A 104 7.81 17.95 7.02
C SER A 104 6.68 17.47 6.13
N SER A 105 6.66 16.17 5.84
CA SER A 105 5.71 15.55 4.92
C SER A 105 4.93 14.41 5.56
N ILE A 106 3.78 14.11 4.97
CA ILE A 106 2.97 12.94 5.26
C ILE A 106 2.76 12.19 3.95
N ASN A 107 3.07 10.90 3.97
CA ASN A 107 2.77 9.97 2.89
C ASN A 107 1.63 9.06 3.33
N LEU A 108 0.54 9.04 2.55
CA LEU A 108 -0.63 8.21 2.77
C LEU A 108 -0.77 7.23 1.63
N PHE A 109 -0.64 5.95 1.95
CA PHE A 109 -0.87 4.84 1.03
C PHE A 109 -2.13 4.09 1.45
N SER A 110 -3.01 3.79 0.50
CA SER A 110 -4.23 3.03 0.73
C SER A 110 -4.47 2.05 -0.43
N LEU A 111 -4.85 0.84 -0.10
CA LEU A 111 -5.10 -0.22 -1.06
C LEU A 111 -6.38 -0.97 -0.68
N ASP A 112 -7.27 -1.13 -1.66
CA ASP A 112 -8.48 -1.94 -1.55
C ASP A 112 -8.50 -2.99 -2.67
N VAL A 113 -8.74 -4.24 -2.31
CA VAL A 113 -8.99 -5.32 -3.28
C VAL A 113 -10.37 -5.91 -3.02
N ASN A 114 -11.21 -5.89 -4.05
CA ASN A 114 -12.48 -6.62 -4.02
C ASN A 114 -12.21 -8.06 -4.47
N LEU A 115 -12.30 -9.01 -3.54
CA LEU A 115 -11.99 -10.41 -3.84
C LEU A 115 -13.10 -11.11 -4.66
N LEU A 116 -14.28 -10.51 -4.75
CA LEU A 116 -15.37 -11.05 -5.56
C LEU A 116 -15.22 -10.66 -7.05
N THR A 117 -14.71 -9.47 -7.34
CA THR A 117 -14.53 -8.96 -8.70
C THR A 117 -13.10 -9.01 -9.19
N GLY A 118 -12.13 -9.06 -8.29
CA GLY A 118 -10.70 -8.95 -8.59
C GLY A 118 -10.21 -7.51 -8.74
N GLU A 119 -11.07 -6.51 -8.57
CA GLU A 119 -10.66 -5.11 -8.73
C GLU A 119 -9.78 -4.64 -7.59
N LEU A 120 -8.63 -4.05 -7.92
CA LEU A 120 -7.71 -3.41 -7.00
C LEU A 120 -7.71 -1.91 -7.26
N ASN A 121 -7.82 -1.13 -6.19
CA ASN A 121 -7.63 0.31 -6.21
C ASN A 121 -6.58 0.69 -5.16
N GLU A 122 -5.52 1.33 -5.62
CA GLU A 122 -4.44 1.84 -4.78
C GLU A 122 -4.33 3.34 -4.96
N THR A 123 -4.16 4.05 -3.87
CA THR A 123 -3.86 5.49 -3.89
C THR A 123 -2.69 5.79 -2.99
N GLU A 124 -1.81 6.66 -3.44
CA GLU A 124 -0.74 7.22 -2.62
C GLU A 124 -0.73 8.73 -2.79
N ILE A 125 -0.71 9.45 -1.68
CA ILE A 125 -0.69 10.91 -1.67
C ILE A 125 0.44 11.35 -0.76
N ILE A 126 1.31 12.22 -1.28
CA ILE A 126 2.32 12.89 -0.49
C ILE A 126 1.92 14.34 -0.37
N ARG A 127 1.87 14.84 0.86
CA ARG A 127 1.52 16.23 1.15
C ARG A 127 2.43 16.84 2.19
N ASN A 128 2.52 18.16 2.18
CA ASN A 128 3.20 18.89 3.24
C ASN A 128 2.37 18.85 4.52
N LYS A 129 3.00 18.51 5.64
CA LYS A 129 2.34 18.37 6.93
C LYS A 129 1.75 19.69 7.45
N LYS A 130 2.44 20.80 7.21
CA LYS A 130 2.09 22.12 7.73
C LYS A 130 1.07 22.85 6.86
N THR A 131 1.28 22.84 5.54
CA THR A 131 0.43 23.58 4.58
C THR A 131 -0.71 22.74 4.02
N ASN A 132 -0.64 21.42 4.17
CA ASN A 132 -1.57 20.45 3.58
C ASN A 132 -1.58 20.46 2.03
N VAL A 133 -0.58 21.05 1.41
CA VAL A 133 -0.44 21.10 -0.05
C VAL A 133 0.06 19.76 -0.55
N LYS A 134 -0.64 19.16 -1.50
CA LYS A 134 -0.26 17.90 -2.15
C LYS A 134 0.90 18.13 -3.11
N SER A 135 1.96 17.33 -2.99
CA SER A 135 3.10 17.35 -3.91
C SER A 135 3.05 16.25 -4.96
N MET A 136 2.47 15.10 -4.61
CA MET A 136 2.37 13.95 -5.51
C MET A 136 1.07 13.19 -5.26
N SER A 137 0.49 12.67 -6.33
CA SER A 137 -0.63 11.74 -6.29
C SER A 137 -0.33 10.55 -7.20
N ASN A 138 -0.57 9.36 -6.70
CA ASN A 138 -0.37 8.11 -7.42
C ASN A 138 -1.65 7.28 -7.30
N LYS A 139 -2.17 6.81 -8.45
CA LYS A 139 -3.32 5.90 -8.51
C LYS A 139 -2.95 4.68 -9.33
N PHE A 140 -3.21 3.51 -8.76
CA PHE A 140 -3.07 2.26 -9.46
C PHE A 140 -4.41 1.52 -9.47
N GLN A 141 -4.92 1.21 -10.67
CA GLN A 141 -6.15 0.45 -10.88
C GLN A 141 -5.81 -0.82 -11.64
N ALA A 142 -6.16 -1.95 -11.09
CA ALA A 142 -5.76 -3.23 -11.62
C ALA A 142 -6.85 -4.28 -11.48
N LEU A 143 -6.72 -5.35 -12.24
CA LEU A 143 -7.47 -6.58 -12.06
C LEU A 143 -6.54 -7.67 -11.54
N CYS A 144 -6.96 -8.31 -10.47
CA CYS A 144 -6.20 -9.34 -9.79
C CYS A 144 -6.73 -10.74 -10.12
N LYS A 145 -5.81 -11.67 -10.29
CA LYS A 145 -6.09 -13.09 -10.44
C LYS A 145 -5.34 -13.87 -9.38
N ARG A 146 -5.98 -14.89 -8.85
CA ARG A 146 -5.31 -15.81 -7.94
C ARG A 146 -4.25 -16.59 -8.71
N GLU A 147 -3.02 -16.58 -8.19
CA GLU A 147 -1.95 -17.39 -8.73
C GLU A 147 -2.10 -18.79 -8.16
N ASP A 148 -2.53 -19.73 -9.01
CA ASP A 148 -2.54 -21.14 -8.67
C ASP A 148 -1.14 -21.70 -8.87
N ARG A 149 -0.41 -21.89 -7.78
CA ARG A 149 0.81 -22.67 -7.81
C ARG A 149 0.41 -24.14 -7.78
N SER A 150 0.31 -24.74 -8.95
CA SER A 150 0.29 -26.19 -9.06
C SER A 150 1.72 -26.71 -8.90
N TYR A 151 1.98 -27.30 -7.80
CA TYR A 151 3.19 -28.10 -7.61
C TYR A 151 2.91 -29.54 -7.95
#